data_a929951f398a807988a87a969a92cb34
#
_entry.id   a929951f398a807988a87a969a92cb34
#
_cell.length_a   1.000
_cell.length_b   1.000
_cell.length_c   1.000
_cell.angle_alpha   90.00
_cell.angle_beta   90.00
_cell.angle_gamma   90.00
#
_symmetry.space_group_name_H-M   'P 1'
#
loop_
_entity.id
_entity.type
_entity.pdbx_description
1 polymer ?
#
loop_
_entity_poly.entity_id
_entity_poly.type
_entity_poly.pdbx_seq_one_letter_code
_entity_poly.pdbx_strand_id
1 'polypeptide(L)'
;MTYIRVVSIAIIWLLFSSTGLADEQQRRAIIETVNQFFLAIETKDAELLESILIPGSLNISSSEQLEGKPELTKMDYERMISALTRPGRDTKERAWDETILIQGHIAIFWAPYDFHVDGKFSHCGVDSFQLVNSGEKWLISNASWTRETQDCPQSPLGPISQ
;
A
#
# COMPACT_ATOMS: atom_id res chain seq x y z
N MET A 1 -9.21 -16.55 55.79
CA MET A 1 -8.64 -17.21 54.58
C MET A 1 -9.43 -16.83 53.33
N THR A 2 -9.46 -15.54 52.92
CA THR A 2 -10.32 -15.10 51.76
C THR A 2 -9.77 -13.91 51.00
N TYR A 3 -8.43 -13.80 50.81
CA TYR A 3 -7.82 -12.64 50.08
C TYR A 3 -6.94 -13.03 48.92
N ILE A 4 -6.92 -14.29 48.44
CA ILE A 4 -5.99 -14.70 47.34
C ILE A 4 -6.67 -14.79 45.94
N ARG A 5 -8.00 -14.62 45.81
CA ARG A 5 -8.70 -14.84 44.52
C ARG A 5 -8.94 -13.60 43.67
N VAL A 6 -8.65 -12.38 44.13
CA VAL A 6 -8.97 -11.16 43.41
C VAL A 6 -7.82 -10.65 42.53
N VAL A 7 -6.57 -11.04 42.79
CA VAL A 7 -5.38 -10.54 42.09
C VAL A 7 -5.19 -11.17 40.70
N SER A 8 -5.67 -12.39 40.48
CA SER A 8 -5.43 -13.12 39.21
C SER A 8 -6.27 -12.63 38.02
N ILE A 9 -7.39 -11.95 38.22
CA ILE A 9 -8.29 -11.52 37.13
C ILE A 9 -7.81 -10.21 36.51
N ALA A 10 -7.17 -9.32 37.26
CA ALA A 10 -6.70 -8.02 36.77
C ALA A 10 -5.50 -8.14 35.82
N ILE A 11 -4.65 -9.15 35.97
CA ILE A 11 -3.45 -9.36 35.15
C ILE A 11 -3.81 -9.85 33.73
N ILE A 12 -4.86 -10.64 33.58
CA ILE A 12 -5.30 -11.20 32.30
C ILE A 12 -5.88 -10.11 31.40
N TRP A 13 -6.54 -9.10 31.92
CA TRP A 13 -7.10 -7.99 31.13
C TRP A 13 -6.03 -7.04 30.55
N LEU A 14 -4.90 -6.86 31.22
CA LEU A 14 -3.80 -6.01 30.76
C LEU A 14 -3.02 -6.63 29.59
N LEU A 15 -2.95 -7.95 29.49
CA LEU A 15 -2.25 -8.64 28.40
C LEU A 15 -3.06 -8.66 27.09
N PHE A 16 -4.38 -8.70 27.16
CA PHE A 16 -5.23 -8.65 25.95
C PHE A 16 -5.27 -7.26 25.29
N SER A 17 -5.10 -6.19 26.05
CA SER A 17 -5.09 -4.82 25.51
C SER A 17 -3.79 -4.48 24.78
N SER A 18 -2.67 -5.10 25.11
CA SER A 18 -1.36 -4.79 24.51
C SER A 18 -1.18 -5.38 23.11
N THR A 19 -1.75 -6.54 22.82
CA THR A 19 -1.66 -7.17 21.49
C THR A 19 -2.47 -6.40 20.43
N GLY A 20 -3.66 -5.91 20.77
CA GLY A 20 -4.48 -5.12 19.87
C GLY A 20 -3.87 -3.76 19.53
N LEU A 21 -3.21 -3.11 20.48
CA LEU A 21 -2.53 -1.83 20.25
C LEU A 21 -1.28 -2.00 19.38
N ALA A 22 -0.52 -3.09 19.56
CA ALA A 22 0.64 -3.37 18.72
C ALA A 22 0.25 -3.69 17.28
N ASP A 23 -0.82 -4.45 17.06
CA ASP A 23 -1.34 -4.75 15.73
C ASP A 23 -1.83 -3.48 15.02
N GLU A 24 -2.58 -2.64 15.69
CA GLU A 24 -3.04 -1.36 15.15
C GLU A 24 -1.89 -0.39 14.84
N GLN A 25 -0.84 -0.39 15.63
CA GLN A 25 0.36 0.40 15.33
C GLN A 25 1.08 -0.10 14.07
N GLN A 26 1.18 -1.41 13.88
CA GLN A 26 1.76 -1.99 12.67
C GLN A 26 0.92 -1.67 11.42
N ARG A 27 -0.41 -1.78 11.53
CA ARG A 27 -1.32 -1.40 10.44
C ARG A 27 -1.12 0.05 10.00
N ARG A 28 -1.10 0.99 10.95
CA ARG A 28 -0.84 2.41 10.65
C ARG A 28 0.53 2.63 9.98
N ALA A 29 1.57 1.93 10.44
CA ALA A 29 2.90 2.05 9.84
C ALA A 29 2.95 1.50 8.40
N ILE A 30 2.20 0.44 8.09
CA ILE A 30 2.05 -0.08 6.73
C ILE A 30 1.30 0.91 5.85
N ILE A 31 0.17 1.45 6.32
CA ILE A 31 -0.60 2.46 5.59
C ILE A 31 0.27 3.70 5.30
N GLU A 32 1.05 4.14 6.27
CA GLU A 32 1.98 5.27 6.09
C GLU A 32 3.03 4.99 5.02
N THR A 33 3.60 3.78 4.98
CA THR A 33 4.55 3.39 3.92
C THR A 33 3.90 3.44 2.54
N VAL A 34 2.66 2.96 2.39
CA VAL A 34 1.93 3.01 1.12
C VAL A 34 1.54 4.45 0.76
N ASN A 35 1.14 5.26 1.73
CA ASN A 35 0.87 6.70 1.49
C ASN A 35 2.13 7.44 1.03
N GLN A 36 3.30 7.10 1.56
CA GLN A 36 4.58 7.66 1.08
C GLN A 36 4.88 7.24 -0.35
N PHE A 37 4.50 6.02 -0.76
CA PHE A 37 4.59 5.57 -2.15
C PHE A 37 3.73 6.45 -3.08
N PHE A 38 2.46 6.68 -2.74
CA PHE A 38 1.57 7.56 -3.52
C PHE A 38 2.04 9.01 -3.52
N LEU A 39 2.54 9.51 -2.38
CA LEU A 39 3.13 10.85 -2.29
C LEU A 39 4.35 10.99 -3.21
N ALA A 40 5.24 10.00 -3.24
CA ALA A 40 6.41 10.01 -4.11
C ALA A 40 6.04 10.05 -5.60
N ILE A 41 4.96 9.36 -6.01
CA ILE A 41 4.40 9.44 -7.36
C ILE A 41 3.86 10.85 -7.64
N GLU A 42 3.11 11.44 -6.72
CA GLU A 42 2.51 12.77 -6.87
C GLU A 42 3.58 13.86 -6.94
N THR A 43 4.57 13.81 -6.06
CA THR A 43 5.64 14.83 -5.95
C THR A 43 6.84 14.59 -6.86
N LYS A 44 6.91 13.44 -7.53
CA LYS A 44 8.06 12.99 -8.34
C LYS A 44 9.34 12.83 -7.52
N ASP A 45 9.20 12.45 -6.26
CA ASP A 45 10.29 12.31 -5.32
C ASP A 45 10.91 10.90 -5.39
N ALA A 46 12.01 10.81 -6.13
CA ALA A 46 12.76 9.56 -6.28
C ALA A 46 13.41 9.12 -4.95
N GLU A 47 13.91 10.05 -4.15
CA GLU A 47 14.58 9.74 -2.88
C GLU A 47 13.58 9.16 -1.87
N LEU A 48 12.37 9.72 -1.80
CA LEU A 48 11.29 9.17 -0.98
C LEU A 48 10.95 7.76 -1.43
N LEU A 49 10.78 7.53 -2.74
CA LEU A 49 10.44 6.21 -3.30
C LEU A 49 11.54 5.19 -3.01
N GLU A 50 12.82 5.54 -3.19
CA GLU A 50 13.98 4.71 -2.85
C GLU A 50 14.03 4.37 -1.36
N SER A 51 13.62 5.31 -0.50
CA SER A 51 13.65 5.11 0.95
C SER A 51 12.68 4.07 1.47
N ILE A 52 11.62 3.74 0.71
CA ILE A 52 10.55 2.82 1.11
C ILE A 52 10.50 1.53 0.29
N LEU A 53 11.28 1.43 -0.80
CA LEU A 53 11.39 0.23 -1.62
C LEU A 53 12.64 -0.58 -1.24
N ILE A 54 12.54 -1.90 -1.28
CA ILE A 54 13.72 -2.76 -1.16
C ILE A 54 14.43 -2.81 -2.53
N PRO A 55 15.75 -2.49 -2.61
CA PRO A 55 16.51 -2.62 -3.84
C PRO A 55 16.42 -4.02 -4.46
N GLY A 56 16.26 -4.09 -5.78
CA GLY A 56 16.10 -5.36 -6.49
C GLY A 56 14.67 -5.91 -6.50
N SER A 57 13.67 -5.14 -6.03
CA SER A 57 12.26 -5.52 -6.13
C SER A 57 11.84 -5.75 -7.59
N LEU A 58 10.99 -6.75 -7.82
CA LEU A 58 10.34 -6.98 -9.11
C LEU A 58 8.87 -6.59 -9.01
N ASN A 59 8.44 -5.68 -9.86
CA ASN A 59 7.09 -5.14 -9.84
C ASN A 59 6.35 -5.53 -11.13
N ILE A 60 5.07 -5.84 -11.03
CA ILE A 60 4.29 -6.39 -12.16
C ILE A 60 2.95 -5.70 -12.24
N SER A 61 2.64 -5.12 -13.40
CA SER A 61 1.26 -4.73 -13.72
C SER A 61 0.61 -5.73 -14.67
N SER A 62 -0.70 -5.90 -14.51
CA SER A 62 -1.56 -6.65 -15.41
C SER A 62 -2.62 -5.72 -15.97
N SER A 63 -2.71 -5.61 -17.28
CA SER A 63 -3.78 -4.87 -17.97
C SER A 63 -4.58 -5.81 -18.88
N GLU A 64 -5.87 -5.58 -18.98
CA GLU A 64 -6.72 -6.33 -19.91
C GLU A 64 -6.56 -5.77 -21.32
N GLN A 65 -6.31 -6.65 -22.30
CA GLN A 65 -6.32 -6.29 -23.73
C GLN A 65 -7.71 -6.53 -24.35
N LEU A 66 -7.92 -5.93 -25.53
CA LEU A 66 -9.19 -5.99 -26.30
C LEU A 66 -9.73 -7.42 -26.57
N GLU A 67 -8.96 -8.48 -26.35
CA GLU A 67 -9.37 -9.87 -26.53
C GLU A 67 -9.53 -10.64 -25.20
N GLY A 68 -9.59 -9.95 -24.05
CA GLY A 68 -9.74 -10.60 -22.74
C GLY A 68 -8.49 -11.35 -22.27
N LYS A 69 -7.32 -11.14 -22.89
CA LYS A 69 -6.04 -11.70 -22.44
C LYS A 69 -5.30 -10.70 -21.59
N PRO A 70 -4.74 -11.08 -20.43
CA PRO A 70 -3.93 -10.18 -19.63
C PRO A 70 -2.59 -9.90 -20.31
N GLU A 71 -2.20 -8.63 -20.36
CA GLU A 71 -0.86 -8.20 -20.69
C GLU A 71 -0.08 -7.92 -19.41
N LEU A 72 1.06 -8.56 -19.25
CA LEU A 72 1.93 -8.39 -18.09
C LEU A 72 3.12 -7.49 -18.43
N THR A 73 3.23 -6.38 -17.72
CA THR A 73 4.42 -5.52 -17.75
C THR A 73 5.25 -5.76 -16.50
N LYS A 74 6.53 -6.08 -16.69
CA LYS A 74 7.51 -6.24 -15.60
C LYS A 74 8.37 -4.99 -15.51
N MET A 75 8.59 -4.53 -14.29
CA MET A 75 9.49 -3.42 -13.97
C MET A 75 10.40 -3.84 -12.83
N ASP A 76 11.70 -3.76 -13.03
CA ASP A 76 12.68 -3.82 -11.97
C ASP A 76 12.65 -2.54 -11.12
N TYR A 77 13.41 -2.53 -10.05
CA TYR A 77 13.50 -1.44 -9.10
C TYR A 77 13.82 -0.09 -9.77
N GLU A 78 14.87 -0.04 -10.59
CA GLU A 78 15.35 1.19 -11.23
C GLU A 78 14.33 1.74 -12.25
N ARG A 79 13.74 0.84 -13.02
CA ARG A 79 12.72 1.19 -13.99
C ARG A 79 11.45 1.71 -13.32
N MET A 80 11.05 1.11 -12.19
CA MET A 80 9.89 1.57 -11.42
C MET A 80 10.09 2.99 -10.92
N ILE A 81 11.22 3.27 -10.26
CA ILE A 81 11.55 4.60 -9.77
C ILE A 81 11.56 5.60 -10.92
N SER A 82 12.31 5.33 -12.00
CA SER A 82 12.39 6.21 -13.17
C SER A 82 11.03 6.45 -13.85
N ALA A 83 10.14 5.46 -13.89
CA ALA A 83 8.83 5.59 -14.52
C ALA A 83 7.86 6.43 -13.68
N LEU A 84 7.83 6.17 -12.36
CA LEU A 84 6.87 6.82 -11.46
C LEU A 84 7.25 8.26 -11.10
N THR A 85 8.55 8.57 -11.10
CA THR A 85 9.05 9.92 -10.79
C THR A 85 9.39 10.76 -12.02
N ARG A 86 9.01 10.30 -13.21
CA ARG A 86 9.26 11.05 -14.46
C ARG A 86 8.55 12.40 -14.43
N PRO A 87 9.28 13.51 -14.64
CA PRO A 87 8.69 14.85 -14.68
C PRO A 87 7.81 15.04 -15.92
N GLY A 88 6.97 16.08 -15.91
CA GLY A 88 6.23 16.56 -17.07
C GLY A 88 4.73 16.29 -17.07
N ARG A 89 4.22 15.48 -16.16
CA ARG A 89 2.77 15.28 -15.97
C ARG A 89 2.44 15.19 -14.48
N ASP A 90 1.38 15.86 -14.07
CA ASP A 90 0.85 15.70 -12.74
C ASP A 90 0.15 14.33 -12.61
N THR A 91 0.56 13.55 -11.66
CA THR A 91 -0.04 12.23 -11.42
C THR A 91 -0.48 12.12 -9.98
N LYS A 92 -1.62 11.46 -9.76
CA LYS A 92 -2.16 11.21 -8.43
C LYS A 92 -2.80 9.84 -8.38
N GLU A 93 -2.37 9.05 -7.42
CA GLU A 93 -2.92 7.75 -7.09
C GLU A 93 -3.59 7.81 -5.72
N ARG A 94 -4.75 7.16 -5.58
CA ARG A 94 -5.49 7.11 -4.33
C ARG A 94 -6.04 5.71 -4.15
N ALA A 95 -5.91 5.15 -2.96
CA ALA A 95 -6.48 3.86 -2.58
C ALA A 95 -7.52 4.04 -1.46
N TRP A 96 -8.42 3.07 -1.31
CA TRP A 96 -9.45 3.05 -0.28
C TRP A 96 -9.81 1.62 0.10
N ASP A 97 -10.51 1.44 1.23
CA ASP A 97 -11.01 0.15 1.73
C ASP A 97 -9.93 -0.96 1.77
N GLU A 98 -8.76 -0.59 2.27
CA GLU A 98 -7.61 -1.48 2.30
C GLU A 98 -7.81 -2.70 3.19
N THR A 99 -7.43 -3.85 2.67
CA THR A 99 -7.24 -5.09 3.43
C THR A 99 -5.75 -5.26 3.74
N ILE A 100 -5.40 -5.37 5.03
CA ILE A 100 -4.03 -5.57 5.47
C ILE A 100 -3.95 -6.88 6.24
N LEU A 101 -3.09 -7.78 5.79
CA LEU A 101 -2.75 -9.03 6.48
C LEU A 101 -1.33 -8.90 7.02
N ILE A 102 -1.14 -9.20 8.31
CA ILE A 102 0.17 -9.11 8.99
C ILE A 102 0.47 -10.45 9.63
N GLN A 103 1.68 -10.96 9.39
CA GLN A 103 2.20 -12.12 10.12
C GLN A 103 3.68 -11.90 10.44
N GLY A 104 3.98 -11.61 11.71
CA GLY A 104 5.35 -11.32 12.15
C GLY A 104 5.94 -10.11 11.44
N HIS A 105 6.96 -10.33 10.63
CA HIS A 105 7.68 -9.27 9.91
C HIS A 105 7.30 -9.15 8.43
N ILE A 106 6.21 -9.78 7.98
CA ILE A 106 5.69 -9.64 6.62
C ILE A 106 4.25 -9.16 6.64
N ALA A 107 3.88 -8.38 5.63
CA ALA A 107 2.52 -7.92 5.43
C ALA A 107 2.14 -7.89 3.95
N ILE A 108 0.82 -7.93 3.71
CA ILE A 108 0.21 -7.64 2.41
C ILE A 108 -0.75 -6.47 2.62
N PHE A 109 -0.62 -5.46 1.77
CA PHE A 109 -1.62 -4.41 1.58
C PHE A 109 -2.33 -4.68 0.26
N TRP A 110 -3.64 -4.66 0.27
CA TRP A 110 -4.50 -4.86 -0.90
C TRP A 110 -5.61 -3.84 -0.88
N ALA A 111 -5.74 -3.03 -1.94
CA ALA A 111 -6.78 -2.02 -2.01
C ALA A 111 -7.19 -1.72 -3.45
N PRO A 112 -8.45 -1.41 -3.72
CA PRO A 112 -8.84 -0.72 -4.94
C PRO A 112 -8.19 0.65 -5.00
N TYR A 113 -7.85 1.09 -6.23
CA TYR A 113 -7.25 2.40 -6.45
C TYR A 113 -7.84 3.10 -7.67
N ASP A 114 -7.67 4.42 -7.73
CA ASP A 114 -7.83 5.22 -8.94
C ASP A 114 -6.55 6.03 -9.24
N PHE A 115 -6.24 6.17 -10.52
CA PHE A 115 -5.09 6.90 -10.99
C PHE A 115 -5.50 8.06 -11.90
N HIS A 116 -4.96 9.22 -11.64
CA HIS A 116 -5.27 10.44 -12.37
C HIS A 116 -4.01 11.05 -12.99
N VAL A 117 -4.19 11.67 -14.13
CA VAL A 117 -3.13 12.36 -14.86
C VAL A 117 -3.63 13.74 -15.28
N ASP A 118 -2.90 14.79 -14.90
CA ASP A 118 -3.27 16.18 -15.18
C ASP A 118 -4.71 16.51 -14.71
N GLY A 119 -5.06 16.03 -13.51
CA GLY A 119 -6.37 16.20 -12.89
C GLY A 119 -7.51 15.39 -13.51
N LYS A 120 -7.22 14.51 -14.48
CA LYS A 120 -8.24 13.69 -15.16
C LYS A 120 -8.06 12.21 -14.79
N PHE A 121 -9.17 11.52 -14.59
CA PHE A 121 -9.17 10.07 -14.44
C PHE A 121 -8.46 9.39 -15.61
N SER A 122 -7.58 8.46 -15.32
CA SER A 122 -6.80 7.69 -16.30
C SER A 122 -7.18 6.21 -16.28
N HIS A 123 -7.15 5.59 -15.14
CA HIS A 123 -7.45 4.17 -14.94
C HIS A 123 -7.70 3.85 -13.47
N CYS A 124 -8.18 2.67 -13.22
CA CYS A 124 -8.36 2.09 -11.89
C CYS A 124 -7.76 0.69 -11.84
N GLY A 125 -7.87 0.07 -10.68
CA GLY A 125 -7.50 -1.32 -10.48
C GLY A 125 -7.44 -1.70 -9.01
N VAL A 126 -6.63 -2.69 -8.73
CA VAL A 126 -6.28 -3.12 -7.39
C VAL A 126 -4.77 -3.10 -7.24
N ASP A 127 -4.31 -2.48 -6.17
CA ASP A 127 -2.91 -2.55 -5.72
C ASP A 127 -2.71 -3.69 -4.75
N SER A 128 -1.59 -4.38 -4.91
CA SER A 128 -1.10 -5.39 -3.99
C SER A 128 0.37 -5.12 -3.69
N PHE A 129 0.63 -4.64 -2.47
CA PHE A 129 2.00 -4.46 -1.96
C PHE A 129 2.35 -5.58 -1.01
N GLN A 130 3.51 -6.19 -1.20
CA GLN A 130 4.14 -7.04 -0.21
C GLN A 130 5.15 -6.20 0.58
N LEU A 131 5.06 -6.23 1.91
CA LEU A 131 5.91 -5.44 2.79
C LEU A 131 6.67 -6.34 3.77
N VAL A 132 7.87 -5.88 4.13
CA VAL A 132 8.74 -6.50 5.12
C VAL A 132 9.15 -5.47 6.16
N ASN A 133 9.05 -5.84 7.43
CA ASN A 133 9.53 -5.01 8.53
C ASN A 133 11.03 -5.21 8.73
N SER A 134 11.82 -4.16 8.53
CA SER A 134 13.28 -4.18 8.71
C SER A 134 13.74 -4.13 10.17
N GLY A 135 12.82 -3.99 11.12
CA GLY A 135 13.09 -3.70 12.53
C GLY A 135 13.00 -2.20 12.86
N GLU A 136 13.18 -1.33 11.87
CA GLU A 136 13.05 0.13 12.00
C GLU A 136 11.76 0.65 11.33
N LYS A 137 11.43 0.12 10.16
CA LYS A 137 10.27 0.52 9.36
C LYS A 137 9.79 -0.61 8.45
N TRP A 138 8.57 -0.48 7.94
CA TRP A 138 8.05 -1.30 6.87
C TRP A 138 8.60 -0.82 5.52
N LEU A 139 9.01 -1.77 4.68
CA LEU A 139 9.53 -1.52 3.34
C LEU A 139 8.75 -2.36 2.33
N ILE A 140 8.47 -1.81 1.16
CA ILE A 140 7.84 -2.52 0.05
C ILE A 140 8.88 -3.42 -0.61
N SER A 141 8.64 -4.73 -0.57
CA SER A 141 9.49 -5.73 -1.21
C SER A 141 9.10 -6.00 -2.66
N ASN A 142 7.80 -5.95 -2.96
CA ASN A 142 7.26 -6.08 -4.32
C ASN A 142 5.94 -5.31 -4.41
N ALA A 143 5.60 -4.86 -5.62
CA ALA A 143 4.28 -4.36 -5.94
C ALA A 143 3.72 -5.10 -7.17
N SER A 144 2.42 -5.37 -7.15
CA SER A 144 1.67 -5.79 -8.33
C SER A 144 0.33 -5.08 -8.36
N TRP A 145 -0.12 -4.74 -9.56
CA TRP A 145 -1.40 -4.04 -9.72
C TRP A 145 -2.10 -4.41 -11.01
N THR A 146 -3.42 -4.34 -11.00
CA THR A 146 -4.21 -4.38 -12.22
C THR A 146 -4.36 -2.97 -12.79
N ARG A 147 -4.57 -2.86 -14.10
CA ARG A 147 -4.82 -1.59 -14.77
C ARG A 147 -6.00 -1.73 -15.70
N GLU A 148 -7.08 -1.06 -15.37
CA GLU A 148 -8.36 -1.12 -16.06
C GLU A 148 -8.81 0.30 -16.46
N THR A 149 -9.40 0.44 -17.64
CA THR A 149 -9.90 1.74 -18.16
C THR A 149 -11.41 1.73 -18.33
N GLN A 150 -12.06 0.58 -18.11
CA GLN A 150 -13.51 0.37 -18.20
C GLN A 150 -13.99 -0.30 -16.91
N ASP A 151 -15.29 -0.20 -16.65
CA ASP A 151 -15.96 -0.82 -15.50
C ASP A 151 -15.36 -0.47 -14.13
N CYS A 152 -14.70 0.68 -14.03
CA CYS A 152 -14.09 1.17 -12.80
C CYS A 152 -15.15 1.49 -11.75
N PRO A 153 -15.00 1.01 -10.51
CA PRO A 153 -15.89 1.40 -9.43
C PRO A 153 -15.77 2.90 -9.14
N GLN A 154 -16.87 3.51 -8.73
CA GLN A 154 -16.82 4.89 -8.31
C GLN A 154 -16.03 5.02 -7.00
N SER A 155 -14.98 5.84 -7.00
CA SER A 155 -14.19 6.09 -5.79
C SER A 155 -15.03 6.76 -4.70
N PRO A 156 -15.02 6.26 -3.46
CA PRO A 156 -15.68 6.88 -2.31
C PRO A 156 -15.00 8.20 -1.89
N LEU A 157 -13.79 8.45 -2.37
CA LEU A 157 -13.01 9.65 -2.06
C LEU A 157 -13.49 10.90 -2.81
N GLY A 158 -14.47 10.76 -3.69
CA GLY A 158 -15.00 11.85 -4.50
C GLY A 158 -14.02 12.35 -5.59
N PRO A 159 -14.38 13.44 -6.29
CA PRO A 159 -13.55 13.99 -7.34
C PRO A 159 -12.25 14.58 -6.78
N ILE A 160 -11.18 14.59 -7.59
CA ILE A 160 -9.95 15.30 -7.25
C ILE A 160 -10.21 16.79 -7.29
N SER A 161 -9.91 17.48 -6.19
CA SER A 161 -9.89 18.95 -6.16
C SER A 161 -8.76 19.45 -7.07
N GLN A 162 -9.10 20.34 -7.98
CA GLN A 162 -8.09 21.06 -8.80
C GLN A 162 -7.40 22.12 -7.94
#